data_cda3469a6a72b372bb1061b7c483088a
#
_entry.id   cda3469a6a72b372bb1061b7c483088a
#
_cell.length_a   1.000
_cell.length_b   1.000
_cell.length_c   1.000
_cell.angle_alpha   90.00
_cell.angle_beta   90.00
_cell.angle_gamma   90.00
#
_symmetry.space_group_name_H-M   'P 1'
#
loop_
_entity.id
_entity.type
_entity.pdbx_description
1 polymer ?
#
loop_
_entity_poly.entity_id
_entity_poly.type
_entity_poly.pdbx_seq_one_letter_code
_entity_poly.pdbx_strand_id
1 'polypeptide(L)'
;MASPPFLPDPILYNQAGKPVRFFSDLMKGKVVIINMMYTMCKRMCPMNIKRLREVQTELGDRMGRDVRIYSLTLRPEEDSSAALAEYADQYDVGPGWSFLTGRPRDIDSIRRKLGFFNTDPVVDADLANHTSALHIGNVGQDRWMMMPDSSAPATQVISAINAIC
;
A
#
# COMPACT_ATOMS: atom_id res chain seq x y z
N MET A 1 -15.90 -17.32 -1.28
CA MET A 1 -15.29 -17.36 0.06
C MET A 1 -15.20 -15.99 0.65
N ALA A 2 -15.64 -15.86 1.87
CA ALA A 2 -15.53 -14.59 2.56
C ALA A 2 -14.06 -14.23 2.78
N SER A 3 -13.75 -12.97 2.65
CA SER A 3 -12.46 -12.42 2.97
C SER A 3 -12.15 -12.58 4.45
N PRO A 4 -10.87 -12.52 4.83
CA PRO A 4 -10.54 -12.57 6.24
C PRO A 4 -11.34 -11.54 7.01
N PRO A 5 -12.15 -11.94 7.99
CA PRO A 5 -12.96 -10.99 8.76
C PRO A 5 -12.10 -10.06 9.63
N PHE A 6 -10.79 -10.26 9.62
CA PHE A 6 -9.89 -9.43 10.41
C PHE A 6 -9.54 -8.09 9.74
N LEU A 7 -9.81 -7.93 8.44
CA LEU A 7 -9.50 -6.68 7.75
C LEU A 7 -10.59 -5.64 7.99
N PRO A 8 -10.24 -4.45 8.49
CA PRO A 8 -11.22 -3.40 8.74
C PRO A 8 -11.71 -2.77 7.43
N ASP A 9 -12.85 -2.10 7.51
CA ASP A 9 -13.48 -1.47 6.34
C ASP A 9 -13.77 0.02 6.57
N PRO A 10 -12.81 0.81 7.07
CA PRO A 10 -13.03 2.24 7.27
C PRO A 10 -13.10 2.98 5.96
N ILE A 11 -13.68 4.19 6.00
CA ILE A 11 -13.67 5.10 4.86
C ILE A 11 -12.33 5.82 4.84
N LEU A 12 -11.62 5.69 3.74
CA LEU A 12 -10.38 6.41 3.45
C LEU A 12 -10.62 7.37 2.28
N TYR A 13 -9.64 8.19 1.98
CA TYR A 13 -9.71 9.14 0.86
C TYR A 13 -8.50 8.94 -0.02
N ASN A 14 -8.72 8.81 -1.33
CA ASN A 14 -7.63 8.68 -2.29
C ASN A 14 -7.06 10.07 -2.65
N GLN A 15 -6.05 10.10 -3.51
CA GLN A 15 -5.40 11.35 -3.90
C GLN A 15 -6.32 12.29 -4.69
N ALA A 16 -7.41 11.80 -5.23
CA ALA A 16 -8.44 12.64 -5.86
C ALA A 16 -9.46 13.19 -4.86
N GLY A 17 -9.30 12.88 -3.56
CA GLY A 17 -10.25 13.28 -2.52
C GLY A 17 -11.51 12.44 -2.49
N LYS A 18 -11.57 11.35 -3.22
CA LYS A 18 -12.74 10.48 -3.28
C LYS A 18 -12.78 9.55 -2.06
N PRO A 19 -13.93 9.45 -1.36
CA PRO A 19 -14.07 8.49 -0.29
C PRO A 19 -14.13 7.06 -0.84
N VAL A 20 -13.41 6.14 -0.20
CA VAL A 20 -13.36 4.73 -0.58
C VAL A 20 -13.36 3.87 0.69
N ARG A 21 -14.03 2.74 0.67
CA ARG A 21 -13.97 1.77 1.76
C ARG A 21 -12.77 0.85 1.57
N PHE A 22 -11.99 0.71 2.61
CA PHE A 22 -10.73 -0.02 2.51
C PHE A 22 -10.92 -1.45 2.04
N PHE A 23 -11.79 -2.20 2.69
CA PHE A 23 -12.01 -3.60 2.32
C PHE A 23 -12.97 -3.72 1.14
N SER A 24 -14.16 -3.16 1.26
CA SER A 24 -15.26 -3.37 0.30
C SER A 24 -14.93 -2.86 -1.10
N ASP A 25 -14.28 -1.70 -1.20
CA ASP A 25 -13.99 -1.07 -2.49
C ASP A 25 -12.60 -1.42 -3.03
N LEU A 26 -11.61 -1.55 -2.15
CA LEU A 26 -10.21 -1.63 -2.57
C LEU A 26 -9.65 -3.04 -2.57
N MET A 27 -10.10 -3.88 -1.64
CA MET A 27 -9.46 -5.17 -1.37
C MET A 27 -10.23 -6.36 -1.88
N LYS A 28 -11.54 -6.36 -1.68
CA LYS A 28 -12.39 -7.53 -1.91
C LYS A 28 -12.27 -8.07 -3.32
N GLY A 29 -11.87 -9.34 -3.42
CA GLY A 29 -11.77 -10.03 -4.71
C GLY A 29 -10.61 -9.61 -5.60
N LYS A 30 -9.65 -8.85 -5.06
CA LYS A 30 -8.58 -8.26 -5.87
C LYS A 30 -7.21 -8.81 -5.49
N VAL A 31 -6.26 -8.69 -6.42
CA VAL A 31 -4.84 -8.87 -6.14
C VAL A 31 -4.26 -7.49 -5.89
N VAL A 32 -3.59 -7.33 -4.76
CA VAL A 32 -3.15 -6.01 -4.29
C VAL A 32 -1.71 -6.03 -3.81
N ILE A 33 -1.04 -4.90 -3.98
CA ILE A 33 0.25 -4.62 -3.34
C ILE A 33 0.00 -3.43 -2.41
N ILE A 34 0.36 -3.58 -1.13
CA ILE A 34 0.16 -2.55 -0.13
C ILE A 34 1.51 -2.16 0.46
N ASN A 35 1.79 -0.88 0.54
CA ASN A 35 2.93 -0.36 1.27
C ASN A 35 2.52 0.84 2.12
N MET A 36 3.34 1.12 3.14
CA MET A 36 3.19 2.30 3.97
C MET A 36 4.22 3.35 3.53
N MET A 37 3.84 4.63 3.60
CA MET A 37 4.70 5.73 3.18
C MET A 37 4.31 7.01 3.92
N TYR A 38 5.05 8.06 3.74
CA TYR A 38 4.65 9.43 4.06
C TYR A 38 5.45 10.41 3.20
N THR A 39 4.84 11.53 2.82
CA THR A 39 5.43 12.41 1.79
C THR A 39 6.76 13.05 2.20
N MET A 40 6.97 13.23 3.49
CA MET A 40 8.23 13.80 4.03
C MET A 40 9.33 12.77 4.24
N CYS A 41 9.08 11.50 3.92
CA CYS A 41 10.08 10.44 4.02
C CYS A 41 11.17 10.66 2.96
N LYS A 42 12.42 10.80 3.40
CA LYS A 42 13.55 11.05 2.50
C LYS A 42 14.53 9.87 2.41
N ARG A 43 14.26 8.79 3.16
CA ARG A 43 15.16 7.63 3.20
C ARG A 43 14.70 6.52 2.26
N MET A 44 13.72 5.73 2.72
CA MET A 44 13.33 4.50 2.03
C MET A 44 12.19 4.72 1.04
N CYS A 45 11.33 5.72 1.27
CA CYS A 45 10.18 5.93 0.40
C CYS A 45 10.54 6.24 -1.06
N PRO A 46 11.56 7.07 -1.35
CA PRO A 46 11.97 7.28 -2.75
C PRO A 46 12.44 6.01 -3.44
N MET A 47 13.11 5.11 -2.71
CA MET A 47 13.54 3.83 -3.27
C MET A 47 12.35 2.91 -3.51
N ASN A 48 11.42 2.87 -2.56
CA ASN A 48 10.22 2.06 -2.67
C ASN A 48 9.34 2.52 -3.82
N ILE A 49 9.15 3.81 -3.96
CA ILE A 49 8.31 4.34 -5.03
C ILE A 49 8.90 4.07 -6.41
N LYS A 50 10.22 4.16 -6.53
CA LYS A 50 10.90 3.79 -7.78
C LYS A 50 10.69 2.33 -8.11
N ARG A 51 10.85 1.45 -7.12
CA ARG A 51 10.60 0.03 -7.29
C ARG A 51 9.17 -0.25 -7.71
N LEU A 52 8.20 0.38 -7.07
CA LEU A 52 6.79 0.22 -7.42
C LEU A 52 6.48 0.79 -8.80
N ARG A 53 7.16 1.83 -9.24
CA ARG A 53 7.03 2.32 -10.61
C ARG A 53 7.55 1.30 -11.62
N GLU A 54 8.64 0.62 -11.32
CA GLU A 54 9.15 -0.47 -12.15
C GLU A 54 8.14 -1.60 -12.22
N VAL A 55 7.52 -1.95 -11.07
CA VAL A 55 6.44 -2.93 -11.02
C VAL A 55 5.26 -2.50 -11.88
N GLN A 56 4.86 -1.24 -11.79
CA GLN A 56 3.78 -0.68 -12.61
C GLN A 56 4.08 -0.84 -14.10
N THR A 57 5.29 -0.53 -14.51
CA THR A 57 5.71 -0.65 -15.91
C THR A 57 5.68 -2.11 -16.37
N GLU A 58 6.21 -3.02 -15.55
CA GLU A 58 6.24 -4.45 -15.87
C GLU A 58 4.85 -5.06 -15.94
N LEU A 59 3.93 -4.63 -15.09
CA LEU A 59 2.55 -5.11 -15.11
C LEU A 59 1.76 -4.58 -16.32
N GLY A 60 2.12 -3.40 -16.83
CA GLY A 60 1.50 -2.82 -17.99
C GLY A 60 -0.03 -2.79 -17.89
N ASP A 61 -0.71 -3.43 -18.82
CA ASP A 61 -2.18 -3.46 -18.88
C ASP A 61 -2.83 -4.21 -17.70
N ARG A 62 -2.08 -4.99 -16.94
CA ARG A 62 -2.61 -5.65 -15.75
C ARG A 62 -2.87 -4.67 -14.61
N MET A 63 -2.19 -3.51 -14.61
CA MET A 63 -2.43 -2.47 -13.60
C MET A 63 -3.85 -1.91 -13.71
N GLY A 64 -4.57 -1.95 -12.59
CA GLY A 64 -5.97 -1.49 -12.52
C GLY A 64 -6.97 -2.51 -13.04
N ARG A 65 -6.53 -3.57 -13.70
CA ARG A 65 -7.38 -4.67 -14.16
C ARG A 65 -7.22 -5.89 -13.24
N ASP A 66 -6.01 -6.46 -13.19
CA ASP A 66 -5.73 -7.67 -12.42
C ASP A 66 -5.08 -7.35 -11.07
N VAL A 67 -4.23 -6.33 -11.04
CA VAL A 67 -3.42 -5.96 -9.87
C VAL A 67 -3.59 -4.46 -9.58
N ARG A 68 -3.67 -4.13 -8.30
CA ARG A 68 -3.71 -2.73 -7.84
C ARG A 68 -2.66 -2.50 -6.78
N ILE A 69 -2.16 -1.26 -6.71
CA ILE A 69 -1.19 -0.84 -5.70
C ILE A 69 -1.85 0.19 -4.80
N TYR A 70 -1.72 0.01 -3.49
CA TYR A 70 -2.24 0.94 -2.49
C TYR A 70 -1.10 1.38 -1.57
N SER A 71 -0.85 2.67 -1.54
CA SER A 71 0.14 3.28 -0.66
C SER A 71 -0.61 4.09 0.40
N LEU A 72 -0.47 3.68 1.67
CA LEU A 72 -1.17 4.31 2.78
C LEU A 72 -0.20 5.20 3.54
N THR A 73 -0.63 6.44 3.84
CA THR A 73 0.22 7.33 4.61
C THR A 73 0.24 6.95 6.09
N LEU A 74 1.45 6.96 6.66
CA LEU A 74 1.65 6.82 8.10
C LEU A 74 1.41 8.13 8.87
N ARG A 75 1.25 9.25 8.14
CA ARG A 75 1.06 10.58 8.73
C ARG A 75 -0.18 11.25 8.13
N PRO A 76 -1.37 10.67 8.33
CA PRO A 76 -2.59 11.21 7.69
C PRO A 76 -2.95 12.63 8.14
N GLU A 77 -2.51 13.06 9.33
CA GLU A 77 -2.72 14.43 9.78
C GLU A 77 -1.90 15.45 8.98
N GLU A 78 -0.82 15.03 8.33
CA GLU A 78 0.03 15.89 7.51
C GLU A 78 -0.19 15.65 6.02
N ASP A 79 -0.48 14.42 5.63
CA ASP A 79 -0.64 14.02 4.23
C ASP A 79 -2.12 14.04 3.85
N SER A 80 -2.58 15.20 3.41
CA SER A 80 -3.92 15.36 2.84
C SER A 80 -4.01 14.72 1.46
N SER A 81 -5.23 14.58 0.93
CA SER A 81 -5.43 14.12 -0.45
C SER A 81 -4.68 14.99 -1.45
N ALA A 82 -4.67 16.32 -1.25
CA ALA A 82 -3.93 17.23 -2.12
C ALA A 82 -2.42 16.98 -2.07
N ALA A 83 -1.86 16.77 -0.88
CA ALA A 83 -0.44 16.45 -0.72
C ALA A 83 -0.10 15.12 -1.39
N LEU A 84 -0.96 14.14 -1.27
CA LEU A 84 -0.77 12.84 -1.93
C LEU A 84 -0.88 12.95 -3.45
N ALA A 85 -1.76 13.82 -3.96
CA ALA A 85 -1.88 14.08 -5.40
C ALA A 85 -0.59 14.68 -5.96
N GLU A 86 0.00 15.66 -5.27
CA GLU A 86 1.29 16.23 -5.67
C GLU A 86 2.40 15.18 -5.68
N TYR A 87 2.43 14.34 -4.67
CA TYR A 87 3.41 13.26 -4.56
C TYR A 87 3.26 12.26 -5.71
N ALA A 88 2.02 11.87 -6.02
CA ALA A 88 1.74 10.96 -7.14
C ALA A 88 2.18 11.57 -8.49
N ASP A 89 1.91 12.85 -8.70
CA ASP A 89 2.33 13.56 -9.91
C ASP A 89 3.86 13.63 -10.02
N GLN A 90 4.53 13.89 -8.92
CA GLN A 90 5.99 13.98 -8.88
C GLN A 90 6.64 12.67 -9.32
N TYR A 91 6.04 11.55 -9.02
CA TYR A 91 6.58 10.22 -9.33
C TYR A 91 5.91 9.53 -10.51
N ASP A 92 5.06 10.24 -11.25
CA ASP A 92 4.42 9.75 -12.47
C ASP A 92 3.63 8.46 -12.22
N VAL A 93 2.81 8.48 -11.19
CA VAL A 93 1.97 7.36 -10.78
C VAL A 93 0.79 7.22 -11.74
N GLY A 94 0.64 6.04 -12.30
CA GLY A 94 -0.41 5.75 -13.27
C GLY A 94 -1.70 5.18 -12.67
N PRO A 95 -2.68 4.86 -13.51
CA PRO A 95 -3.95 4.29 -13.06
C PRO A 95 -3.74 2.91 -12.40
N GLY A 96 -4.59 2.60 -11.44
CA GLY A 96 -4.50 1.35 -10.68
C GLY A 96 -3.62 1.46 -9.43
N TRP A 97 -2.98 2.58 -9.21
CA TRP A 97 -2.16 2.86 -8.03
C TRP A 97 -2.76 4.04 -7.29
N SER A 98 -3.26 3.82 -6.08
CA SER A 98 -3.90 4.84 -5.26
C SER A 98 -3.08 5.13 -4.01
N PHE A 99 -3.01 6.41 -3.66
CA PHE A 99 -2.48 6.87 -2.39
C PHE A 99 -3.64 7.19 -1.46
N LEU A 100 -3.56 6.71 -0.22
CA LEU A 100 -4.71 6.72 0.69
C LEU A 100 -4.37 7.44 1.99
N THR A 101 -5.30 8.26 2.44
CA THR A 101 -5.26 8.92 3.74
C THR A 101 -6.60 8.72 4.45
N GLY A 102 -6.66 9.03 5.73
CA GLY A 102 -7.87 8.87 6.53
C GLY A 102 -7.63 9.31 7.95
N ARG A 103 -8.50 8.87 8.87
CA ARG A 103 -8.31 9.16 10.29
C ARG A 103 -7.12 8.37 10.83
N PRO A 104 -6.28 8.98 11.70
CA PRO A 104 -5.09 8.30 12.23
C PRO A 104 -5.39 6.93 12.83
N ARG A 105 -6.48 6.79 13.58
CA ARG A 105 -6.84 5.51 14.20
C ARG A 105 -7.23 4.45 13.17
N ASP A 106 -7.80 4.84 12.05
CA ASP A 106 -8.17 3.91 10.98
C ASP A 106 -6.92 3.41 10.24
N ILE A 107 -6.00 4.30 9.96
CA ILE A 107 -4.71 3.95 9.36
C ILE A 107 -3.93 3.02 10.30
N ASP A 108 -3.90 3.32 11.59
CA ASP A 108 -3.21 2.49 12.58
C ASP A 108 -3.84 1.10 12.69
N SER A 109 -5.15 1.01 12.66
CA SER A 109 -5.86 -0.28 12.67
C SER A 109 -5.50 -1.13 11.46
N ILE A 110 -5.51 -0.54 10.26
CA ILE A 110 -5.12 -1.24 9.04
C ILE A 110 -3.67 -1.71 9.11
N ARG A 111 -2.77 -0.83 9.53
CA ARG A 111 -1.35 -1.12 9.66
C ARG A 111 -1.12 -2.34 10.55
N ARG A 112 -1.75 -2.35 11.71
CA ARG A 112 -1.61 -3.46 12.67
C ARG A 112 -2.19 -4.75 12.15
N LYS A 113 -3.34 -4.71 11.51
CA LYS A 113 -3.98 -5.90 10.95
C LYS A 113 -3.21 -6.51 9.80
N LEU A 114 -2.49 -5.70 9.03
CA LEU A 114 -1.65 -6.16 7.93
C LEU A 114 -0.23 -6.54 8.37
N GLY A 115 0.11 -6.36 9.64
CA GLY A 115 1.43 -6.74 10.14
C GLY A 115 2.52 -5.68 9.95
N PHE A 116 2.17 -4.46 9.57
CA PHE A 116 3.10 -3.33 9.50
C PHE A 116 3.31 -2.70 10.88
N PHE A 117 3.75 -3.50 11.83
CA PHE A 117 3.98 -3.00 13.20
C PHE A 117 5.12 -3.77 13.85
N ASN A 118 5.68 -3.19 14.94
CA ASN A 118 6.69 -3.83 15.75
C ASN A 118 6.15 -3.97 17.18
N THR A 119 6.49 -5.09 17.85
CA THR A 119 6.06 -5.34 19.22
C THR A 119 6.77 -4.45 20.24
N ASP A 120 7.96 -3.92 19.90
CA ASP A 120 8.65 -2.92 20.70
C ASP A 120 8.05 -1.54 20.42
N PRO A 121 7.42 -0.87 21.41
CA PRO A 121 6.79 0.43 21.17
C PRO A 121 7.75 1.52 20.68
N VAL A 122 9.00 1.47 21.08
CA VAL A 122 10.00 2.46 20.63
C VAL A 122 10.31 2.28 19.16
N VAL A 123 10.51 1.03 18.74
CA VAL A 123 10.74 0.71 17.32
C VAL A 123 9.50 1.00 16.50
N ASP A 124 8.31 0.67 17.01
CA ASP A 124 7.05 0.89 16.30
C ASP A 124 6.75 2.38 16.09
N ALA A 125 7.18 3.23 17.02
CA ALA A 125 6.99 4.67 16.90
C ALA A 125 7.87 5.32 15.83
N ASP A 126 8.94 4.68 15.42
CA ASP A 126 9.79 5.17 14.34
C ASP A 126 9.17 4.79 12.99
N LEU A 127 8.55 5.77 12.33
CA LEU A 127 7.81 5.54 11.09
C LEU A 127 8.68 4.97 9.97
N ALA A 128 9.97 5.28 9.96
CA ALA A 128 10.89 4.76 8.94
C ALA A 128 10.97 3.22 8.96
N ASN A 129 10.69 2.59 10.10
CA ASN A 129 10.70 1.14 10.21
C ASN A 129 9.54 0.46 9.47
N HIS A 130 8.53 1.22 9.05
CA HIS A 130 7.34 0.66 8.41
C HIS A 130 7.28 0.91 6.91
N THR A 131 8.26 1.60 6.34
CA THR A 131 8.20 2.05 4.94
C THR A 131 8.90 1.13 3.96
N SER A 132 9.60 0.11 4.41
CA SER A 132 10.38 -0.78 3.53
C SER A 132 9.65 -2.03 3.08
N ALA A 133 8.61 -2.45 3.80
CA ALA A 133 7.91 -3.70 3.53
C ALA A 133 6.82 -3.52 2.47
N LEU A 134 6.61 -4.57 1.68
CA LEU A 134 5.45 -4.70 0.80
C LEU A 134 4.61 -5.87 1.27
N HIS A 135 3.29 -5.69 1.25
CA HIS A 135 2.35 -6.76 1.51
C HIS A 135 1.61 -7.06 0.21
N ILE A 136 1.73 -8.27 -0.27
CA ILE A 136 1.15 -8.70 -1.55
C ILE A 136 0.06 -9.72 -1.24
N GLY A 137 -1.14 -9.50 -1.73
CA GLY A 137 -2.26 -10.36 -1.42
C GLY A 137 -3.18 -10.65 -2.59
N ASN A 138 -3.59 -11.91 -2.70
CA ASN A 138 -4.75 -12.30 -3.48
C ASN A 138 -5.92 -12.44 -2.49
N VAL A 139 -6.69 -11.37 -2.34
CA VAL A 139 -7.70 -11.27 -1.29
C VAL A 139 -8.84 -12.26 -1.51
N GLY A 140 -9.22 -12.50 -2.75
CA GLY A 140 -10.27 -13.45 -3.10
C GLY A 140 -9.94 -14.89 -2.72
N GLN A 141 -8.65 -15.24 -2.70
CA GLN A 141 -8.18 -16.59 -2.32
C GLN A 141 -7.53 -16.63 -0.95
N ASP A 142 -7.51 -15.52 -0.23
CA ASP A 142 -6.87 -15.37 1.08
C ASP A 142 -5.41 -15.85 1.08
N ARG A 143 -4.66 -15.44 0.06
CA ARG A 143 -3.23 -15.79 -0.08
C ARG A 143 -2.40 -14.51 0.04
N TRP A 144 -1.51 -14.49 1.02
CA TRP A 144 -0.74 -13.31 1.36
C TRP A 144 0.75 -13.63 1.42
N MET A 145 1.55 -12.63 1.04
CA MET A 145 3.01 -12.70 1.13
C MET A 145 3.53 -11.34 1.56
N MET A 146 4.43 -11.31 2.53
CA MET A 146 5.11 -10.08 2.94
C MET A 146 6.55 -10.10 2.46
N MET A 147 6.98 -9.03 1.81
CA MET A 147 8.36 -8.79 1.43
C MET A 147 8.91 -7.72 2.36
N PRO A 148 9.71 -8.10 3.37
CA PRO A 148 10.12 -7.15 4.42
C PRO A 148 11.19 -6.16 3.98
N ASP A 149 11.85 -6.42 2.85
CA ASP A 149 13.01 -5.65 2.42
C ASP A 149 12.73 -4.91 1.12
N SER A 150 12.98 -3.60 1.14
CA SER A 150 12.85 -2.74 -0.03
C SER A 150 13.93 -2.96 -1.09
N SER A 151 14.97 -3.72 -0.77
CA SER A 151 16.04 -4.02 -1.73
C SER A 151 15.65 -5.05 -2.78
N ALA A 152 14.52 -5.75 -2.59
CA ALA A 152 14.05 -6.72 -3.56
C ALA A 152 13.75 -6.04 -4.90
N PRO A 153 14.29 -6.56 -6.02
CA PRO A 153 14.03 -5.96 -7.32
C PRO A 153 12.57 -6.16 -7.77
N ALA A 154 12.12 -5.31 -8.70
CA ALA A 154 10.76 -5.37 -9.24
C ALA A 154 10.42 -6.76 -9.78
N THR A 155 11.38 -7.45 -10.38
CA THR A 155 11.19 -8.81 -10.90
C THR A 155 10.77 -9.80 -9.82
N GLN A 156 11.29 -9.68 -8.59
CA GLN A 156 10.87 -10.51 -7.48
C GLN A 156 9.44 -10.19 -7.02
N VAL A 157 9.05 -8.91 -7.05
CA VAL A 157 7.69 -8.51 -6.75
C VAL A 157 6.72 -9.12 -7.76
N ILE A 158 7.06 -9.05 -9.05
CA ILE A 158 6.25 -9.65 -10.12
C ILE A 158 6.15 -11.17 -9.94
N SER A 159 7.26 -11.84 -9.59
CA SER A 159 7.24 -13.27 -9.33
C SER A 159 6.33 -13.63 -8.17
N ALA A 160 6.34 -12.84 -7.11
CA ALA A 160 5.46 -13.03 -5.96
C ALA A 160 3.98 -12.88 -6.37
N ILE A 161 3.66 -11.88 -7.17
CA ILE A 161 2.31 -11.67 -7.69
C ILE A 161 1.87 -12.89 -8.48
N ASN A 162 2.70 -13.36 -9.40
CA ASN A 162 2.38 -14.52 -10.24
C ASN A 162 2.22 -15.80 -9.42
N ALA A 163 2.92 -15.91 -8.30
CA ALA A 163 2.83 -17.09 -7.42
C ALA A 163 1.50 -17.17 -6.68
N ILE A 164 0.82 -16.04 -6.44
CA ILE A 164 -0.43 -15.99 -5.68
C ILE A 164 -1.66 -15.69 -6.54
N CYS A 165 -1.46 -15.40 -7.80
CA CYS A 165 -2.58 -15.19 -8.74
C CYS A 165 -3.29 -16.49 -9.13
#